data_5c85e81dc2ba6cc3beea6751bc426863
#
_entry.id   5c85e81dc2ba6cc3beea6751bc426863
#
_cell.length_a   1.000
_cell.length_b   1.000
_cell.length_c   1.000
_cell.angle_alpha   90.00
_cell.angle_beta   90.00
_cell.angle_gamma   90.00
#
_symmetry.space_group_name_H-M   'P 1'
#
loop_
_entity.id
_entity.type
_entity.pdbx_description
1 polymer ?
#
loop_
_entity_poly.entity_id
_entity_poly.type
_entity_poly.pdbx_seq_one_letter_code
_entity_poly.pdbx_strand_id
1 'polypeptide(L)'
;GKYGYIDKTGRAVIPCQYDYTDGFREGMAKVEKSDKYGFIDKTGNEVVPCKFDDAESFSKGLAVVKKSDKWGYIDKTGREVIPCQYDNAFDFSEGLAVVEMDGKRGYIDKTGREVIPCKYDYAASFSEGLAVVEKSDKWGFIDKTGCVVISCKYDYAASFSEGLAEVKKSGKWGFIDKT
;
A
#
# COMPACT_ATOMS: atom_id res chain seq x y z
N GLY A 1 21.24 9.78 16.64
CA GLY A 1 20.56 10.98 17.15
C GLY A 1 19.06 10.73 17.25
N LYS A 2 18.32 11.63 17.90
CA LYS A 2 16.86 11.53 17.99
C LYS A 2 16.23 12.60 17.11
N TYR A 3 15.03 12.32 16.63
CA TYR A 3 14.23 13.17 15.76
C TYR A 3 13.04 13.78 16.52
N GLY A 4 12.62 14.96 16.08
CA GLY A 4 11.46 15.70 16.55
C GLY A 4 11.01 16.67 15.46
N TYR A 5 10.16 17.64 15.79
CA TYR A 5 9.64 18.58 14.79
C TYR A 5 9.78 20.03 15.27
N ILE A 6 10.09 20.90 14.32
CA ILE A 6 10.17 22.35 14.53
C ILE A 6 9.12 23.07 13.70
N ASP A 7 8.69 24.25 14.13
CA ASP A 7 7.87 25.15 13.34
C ASP A 7 8.70 25.97 12.33
N LYS A 8 8.03 26.82 11.55
CA LYS A 8 8.68 27.68 10.55
C LYS A 8 9.64 28.73 11.14
N THR A 9 9.59 28.95 12.46
CA THR A 9 10.49 29.88 13.17
C THR A 9 11.73 29.18 13.71
N GLY A 10 11.79 27.83 13.57
CA GLY A 10 12.86 27.01 14.12
C GLY A 10 12.64 26.58 15.57
N ARG A 11 11.48 26.90 16.17
CA ARG A 11 11.15 26.49 17.54
C ARG A 11 10.71 25.03 17.54
N ALA A 12 11.25 24.24 18.48
CA ALA A 12 10.82 22.86 18.69
C ALA A 12 9.35 22.82 19.13
N VAL A 13 8.51 22.16 18.33
CA VAL A 13 7.11 21.85 18.64
C VAL A 13 7.01 20.48 19.30
N ILE A 14 7.75 19.52 18.78
CA ILE A 14 7.84 18.15 19.31
C ILE A 14 9.31 17.88 19.61
N PRO A 15 9.67 17.60 20.88
CA PRO A 15 11.06 17.34 21.26
C PRO A 15 11.68 16.17 20.50
N CYS A 16 13.01 16.22 20.30
CA CYS A 16 13.77 15.13 19.70
C CYS A 16 13.80 13.92 20.64
N GLN A 17 12.91 12.96 20.44
CA GLN A 17 12.75 11.78 21.29
C GLN A 17 12.58 10.47 20.52
N TYR A 18 12.32 10.52 19.22
CA TYR A 18 12.07 9.38 18.36
C TYR A 18 13.33 8.91 17.66
N ASP A 19 13.46 7.63 17.39
CA ASP A 19 14.57 7.02 16.64
C ASP A 19 14.46 7.31 15.15
N TYR A 20 13.21 7.43 14.65
CA TYR A 20 12.86 7.85 13.30
C TYR A 20 11.54 8.62 13.30
N THR A 21 11.37 9.53 12.35
CA THR A 21 10.11 10.22 12.08
C THR A 21 9.93 10.43 10.59
N ASP A 22 8.68 10.36 10.11
CA ASP A 22 8.30 10.68 8.74
C ASP A 22 7.54 12.02 8.68
N GLY A 23 7.31 12.56 7.49
CA GLY A 23 6.48 13.75 7.31
C GLY A 23 5.02 13.52 7.70
N PHE A 24 4.31 14.59 8.12
CA PHE A 24 2.88 14.50 8.41
C PHE A 24 2.08 14.22 7.13
N ARG A 25 1.31 13.13 7.17
CA ARG A 25 0.34 12.75 6.14
C ARG A 25 -1.04 12.60 6.77
N GLU A 26 -2.02 13.24 6.19
CA GLU A 26 -3.41 13.23 6.70
C GLU A 26 -3.53 13.60 8.19
N GLY A 27 -2.62 14.45 8.69
CA GLY A 27 -2.60 14.92 10.08
C GLY A 27 -1.84 14.05 11.06
N MET A 28 -1.29 12.92 10.62
CA MET A 28 -0.54 11.96 11.41
C MET A 28 0.91 11.86 10.91
N ALA A 29 1.86 11.65 11.81
CA ALA A 29 3.24 11.34 11.45
C ALA A 29 3.62 9.98 12.02
N LYS A 30 4.21 9.14 11.17
CA LYS A 30 4.81 7.87 11.59
C LYS A 30 6.06 8.18 12.41
N VAL A 31 6.20 7.53 13.54
CA VAL A 31 7.35 7.63 14.44
C VAL A 31 7.84 6.26 14.86
N GLU A 32 9.13 6.17 15.12
CA GLU A 32 9.74 4.95 15.66
C GLU A 32 10.33 5.23 17.03
N LYS A 33 10.14 4.29 17.95
CA LYS A 33 10.73 4.31 19.27
C LYS A 33 11.00 2.88 19.74
N SER A 34 12.26 2.58 20.08
CA SER A 34 12.68 1.24 20.53
C SER A 34 12.30 0.14 19.54
N ASP A 35 12.64 0.32 18.25
CA ASP A 35 12.39 -0.61 17.15
C ASP A 35 10.89 -0.94 16.92
N LYS A 36 10.00 -0.04 17.35
CA LYS A 36 8.56 -0.14 17.11
C LYS A 36 8.00 1.14 16.52
N TYR A 37 7.06 0.98 15.62
CA TYR A 37 6.38 2.08 14.92
C TYR A 37 5.03 2.39 15.55
N GLY A 38 4.71 3.67 15.56
CA GLY A 38 3.45 4.25 16.01
C GLY A 38 3.15 5.55 15.27
N PHE A 39 2.14 6.28 15.72
CA PHE A 39 1.75 7.53 15.07
C PHE A 39 1.41 8.60 16.09
N ILE A 40 1.85 9.83 15.78
CA ILE A 40 1.58 11.03 16.55
C ILE A 40 0.75 12.02 15.73
N ASP A 41 -0.01 12.87 16.44
CA ASP A 41 -0.66 14.03 15.85
C ASP A 41 0.30 15.24 15.78
N LYS A 42 -0.15 16.36 15.19
CA LYS A 42 0.63 17.59 15.03
C LYS A 42 0.99 18.28 16.34
N THR A 43 0.37 17.90 17.45
CA THR A 43 0.69 18.43 18.78
C THR A 43 1.71 17.56 19.53
N GLY A 44 2.06 16.41 18.93
CA GLY A 44 2.98 15.44 19.51
C GLY A 44 2.31 14.39 20.41
N ASN A 45 0.97 14.36 20.46
CA ASN A 45 0.28 13.30 21.18
C ASN A 45 0.44 11.98 20.44
N GLU A 46 0.81 10.94 21.16
CA GLU A 46 0.88 9.58 20.66
C GLU A 46 -0.55 9.02 20.51
N VAL A 47 -1.10 9.12 19.30
CA VAL A 47 -2.45 8.62 19.00
C VAL A 47 -2.44 7.11 18.84
N VAL A 48 -1.38 6.59 18.22
CA VAL A 48 -1.14 5.15 18.08
C VAL A 48 0.20 4.84 18.74
N PRO A 49 0.21 4.11 19.87
CA PRO A 49 1.45 3.72 20.55
C PRO A 49 2.42 2.98 19.63
N CYS A 50 3.73 3.20 19.87
CA CYS A 50 4.78 2.46 19.17
C CYS A 50 4.76 0.99 19.57
N LYS A 51 4.07 0.15 18.76
CA LYS A 51 3.83 -1.27 19.04
C LYS A 51 3.93 -2.17 17.81
N PHE A 52 3.97 -1.58 16.62
CA PHE A 52 4.05 -2.32 15.35
C PHE A 52 5.49 -2.59 14.96
N ASP A 53 5.74 -3.71 14.31
CA ASP A 53 7.06 -4.12 13.82
C ASP A 53 7.48 -3.27 12.62
N ASP A 54 6.51 -2.81 11.83
CA ASP A 54 6.67 -1.89 10.72
C ASP A 54 5.35 -1.15 10.45
N ALA A 55 5.41 -0.01 9.77
CA ALA A 55 4.23 0.75 9.38
C ALA A 55 4.50 1.63 8.16
N GLU A 56 3.47 1.85 7.34
CA GLU A 56 3.46 2.88 6.31
C GLU A 56 2.67 4.10 6.76
N SER A 57 2.93 5.25 6.14
CA SER A 57 2.20 6.48 6.46
C SER A 57 0.72 6.39 6.08
N PHE A 58 -0.15 7.14 6.76
CA PHE A 58 -1.58 7.18 6.45
C PHE A 58 -1.84 7.61 5.00
N SER A 59 -2.69 6.83 4.34
CA SER A 59 -3.16 7.07 2.98
C SER A 59 -4.64 6.69 2.87
N LYS A 60 -5.49 7.63 2.40
CA LYS A 60 -6.94 7.40 2.23
C LYS A 60 -7.65 6.92 3.49
N GLY A 61 -7.17 7.40 4.66
CA GLY A 61 -7.75 7.16 5.98
C GLY A 61 -7.25 5.92 6.72
N LEU A 62 -6.40 5.11 6.10
CA LEU A 62 -5.83 3.89 6.67
C LEU A 62 -4.29 3.92 6.62
N ALA A 63 -3.66 3.22 7.54
CA ALA A 63 -2.22 2.94 7.49
C ALA A 63 -2.00 1.42 7.46
N VAL A 64 -1.08 0.99 6.60
CA VAL A 64 -0.61 -0.39 6.56
C VAL A 64 0.33 -0.59 7.74
N VAL A 65 0.14 -1.65 8.51
CA VAL A 65 0.97 -1.96 9.70
C VAL A 65 1.35 -3.43 9.73
N LYS A 66 2.53 -3.71 10.28
CA LYS A 66 3.06 -5.06 10.46
C LYS A 66 3.04 -5.44 11.93
N LYS A 67 2.59 -6.65 12.23
CA LYS A 67 2.63 -7.23 13.57
C LYS A 67 2.82 -8.74 13.46
N SER A 68 3.80 -9.29 14.18
CA SER A 68 4.11 -10.73 14.13
C SER A 68 4.30 -11.26 12.71
N ASP A 69 5.11 -10.55 11.92
CA ASP A 69 5.43 -10.83 10.51
C ASP A 69 4.26 -10.81 9.52
N LYS A 70 3.08 -10.37 9.94
CA LYS A 70 1.91 -10.22 9.06
C LYS A 70 1.47 -8.76 8.96
N TRP A 71 0.97 -8.40 7.78
CA TRP A 71 0.48 -7.07 7.46
C TRP A 71 -1.03 -6.98 7.56
N GLY A 72 -1.52 -5.82 8.00
CA GLY A 72 -2.93 -5.46 8.09
C GLY A 72 -3.11 -3.95 8.04
N TYR A 73 -4.26 -3.46 8.44
CA TYR A 73 -4.58 -2.02 8.33
C TYR A 73 -5.23 -1.50 9.60
N ILE A 74 -4.83 -0.29 9.98
CA ILE A 74 -5.42 0.47 11.09
C ILE A 74 -6.08 1.75 10.61
N ASP A 75 -7.09 2.22 11.34
CA ASP A 75 -7.62 3.56 11.18
C ASP A 75 -6.81 4.59 12.01
N LYS A 76 -7.17 5.88 11.89
CA LYS A 76 -6.49 6.98 12.59
C LYS A 76 -6.62 6.95 14.12
N THR A 77 -7.48 6.10 14.67
CA THR A 77 -7.59 5.87 16.11
C THR A 77 -6.68 4.73 16.59
N GLY A 78 -6.00 4.06 15.68
CA GLY A 78 -5.15 2.89 15.96
C GLY A 78 -5.92 1.58 16.08
N ARG A 79 -7.21 1.57 15.72
CA ARG A 79 -8.03 0.36 15.68
C ARG A 79 -7.70 -0.45 14.43
N GLU A 80 -7.45 -1.73 14.58
CA GLU A 80 -7.32 -2.66 13.46
C GLU A 80 -8.66 -2.75 12.71
N VAL A 81 -8.70 -2.23 11.48
CA VAL A 81 -9.84 -2.36 10.57
C VAL A 81 -9.74 -3.68 9.82
N ILE A 82 -8.53 -4.05 9.44
CA ILE A 82 -8.22 -5.32 8.79
C ILE A 82 -7.10 -5.97 9.59
N PRO A 83 -7.33 -7.15 10.19
CA PRO A 83 -6.33 -7.84 11.01
C PRO A 83 -5.01 -8.08 10.26
N CYS A 84 -3.90 -8.10 11.00
CA CYS A 84 -2.60 -8.48 10.47
C CYS A 84 -2.57 -9.98 10.17
N GLN A 85 -2.82 -10.34 8.90
CA GLN A 85 -2.93 -11.72 8.44
C GLN A 85 -2.26 -11.99 7.09
N TYR A 86 -1.90 -10.94 6.34
CA TYR A 86 -1.31 -11.05 5.00
C TYR A 86 0.22 -11.12 5.07
N ASP A 87 0.83 -11.82 4.12
CA ASP A 87 2.29 -11.87 3.97
C ASP A 87 2.82 -10.51 3.49
N ASN A 88 2.03 -9.80 2.69
CA ASN A 88 2.28 -8.41 2.31
C ASN A 88 0.97 -7.67 2.04
N ALA A 89 0.98 -6.34 2.22
CA ALA A 89 -0.17 -5.48 1.97
C ALA A 89 0.29 -4.11 1.47
N PHE A 90 -0.50 -3.50 0.59
CA PHE A 90 -0.16 -2.25 -0.07
C PHE A 90 -1.27 -1.20 0.13
N ASP A 91 -0.96 0.05 -0.17
CA ASP A 91 -1.91 1.15 -0.09
C ASP A 91 -3.14 0.93 -0.98
N PHE A 92 -4.28 1.42 -0.51
CA PHE A 92 -5.51 1.43 -1.31
C PHE A 92 -5.36 2.33 -2.54
N SER A 93 -5.69 1.81 -3.70
CA SER A 93 -5.84 2.58 -4.93
C SER A 93 -7.19 2.28 -5.57
N GLU A 94 -7.90 3.34 -5.92
CA GLU A 94 -9.24 3.26 -6.54
C GLU A 94 -10.25 2.36 -5.79
N GLY A 95 -10.10 2.31 -4.45
CA GLY A 95 -11.01 1.56 -3.56
C GLY A 95 -10.56 0.15 -3.20
N LEU A 96 -9.54 -0.38 -3.85
CA LEU A 96 -8.99 -1.71 -3.61
C LEU A 96 -7.51 -1.65 -3.20
N ALA A 97 -7.08 -2.58 -2.37
CA ALA A 97 -5.69 -2.77 -2.00
C ALA A 97 -5.19 -4.14 -2.44
N VAL A 98 -3.96 -4.19 -2.96
CA VAL A 98 -3.27 -5.45 -3.21
C VAL A 98 -2.87 -6.06 -1.88
N VAL A 99 -3.11 -7.35 -1.71
CA VAL A 99 -2.60 -8.16 -0.61
C VAL A 99 -1.95 -9.42 -1.14
N GLU A 100 -1.01 -9.95 -0.37
CA GLU A 100 -0.32 -11.20 -0.70
C GLU A 100 -0.56 -12.23 0.39
N MET A 101 -0.85 -13.45 -0.02
CA MET A 101 -1.02 -14.61 0.85
C MET A 101 -0.49 -15.85 0.13
N ASP A 102 0.36 -16.62 0.80
CA ASP A 102 0.99 -17.84 0.25
C ASP A 102 1.69 -17.60 -1.11
N GLY A 103 2.38 -16.45 -1.24
CA GLY A 103 3.12 -16.07 -2.44
C GLY A 103 2.23 -15.73 -3.64
N LYS A 104 0.93 -15.52 -3.44
CA LYS A 104 0.00 -15.07 -4.49
C LYS A 104 -0.65 -13.75 -4.08
N ARG A 105 -0.95 -12.92 -5.07
CA ARG A 105 -1.58 -11.63 -4.89
C ARG A 105 -3.04 -11.63 -5.31
N GLY A 106 -3.83 -10.86 -4.57
CA GLY A 106 -5.23 -10.60 -4.81
C GLY A 106 -5.62 -9.21 -4.33
N TYR A 107 -6.90 -8.94 -4.21
CA TYR A 107 -7.38 -7.60 -3.84
C TYR A 107 -8.49 -7.67 -2.80
N ILE A 108 -8.42 -6.75 -1.86
CA ILE A 108 -9.43 -6.54 -0.82
C ILE A 108 -10.03 -5.13 -0.90
N ASP A 109 -11.25 -4.98 -0.43
CA ASP A 109 -11.86 -3.67 -0.18
C ASP A 109 -11.48 -3.13 1.21
N LYS A 110 -11.88 -1.87 1.52
CA LYS A 110 -11.58 -1.20 2.79
C LYS A 110 -12.18 -1.86 4.03
N THR A 111 -13.10 -2.81 3.86
CA THR A 111 -13.67 -3.60 4.96
C THR A 111 -12.88 -4.88 5.24
N GLY A 112 -11.88 -5.18 4.40
CA GLY A 112 -11.09 -6.42 4.44
C GLY A 112 -11.74 -7.59 3.70
N ARG A 113 -12.86 -7.35 2.99
CA ARG A 113 -13.50 -8.38 2.18
C ARG A 113 -12.65 -8.63 0.93
N GLU A 114 -12.33 -9.89 0.68
CA GLU A 114 -11.70 -10.31 -0.56
C GLU A 114 -12.63 -10.05 -1.75
N VAL A 115 -12.18 -9.19 -2.68
CA VAL A 115 -12.89 -8.90 -3.94
C VAL A 115 -12.35 -9.77 -5.05
N ILE A 116 -11.04 -9.95 -5.08
CA ILE A 116 -10.34 -10.79 -6.06
C ILE A 116 -9.41 -11.71 -5.28
N PRO A 117 -9.61 -13.05 -5.36
CA PRO A 117 -8.78 -14.01 -4.63
C PRO A 117 -7.28 -13.89 -4.91
N CYS A 118 -6.45 -14.23 -3.94
CA CYS A 118 -5.00 -14.34 -4.09
C CYS A 118 -4.67 -15.52 -5.02
N LYS A 119 -4.51 -15.24 -6.33
CA LYS A 119 -4.29 -16.24 -7.38
C LYS A 119 -3.29 -15.83 -8.46
N TYR A 120 -2.81 -14.58 -8.39
CA TYR A 120 -1.85 -14.03 -9.35
C TYR A 120 -0.44 -14.13 -8.81
N ASP A 121 0.54 -14.39 -9.68
CA ASP A 121 1.96 -14.41 -9.33
C ASP A 121 2.44 -12.99 -9.01
N TYR A 122 1.89 -12.00 -9.72
CA TYR A 122 2.04 -10.58 -9.46
C TYR A 122 0.71 -9.85 -9.71
N ALA A 123 0.49 -8.78 -8.96
CA ALA A 123 -0.61 -7.84 -9.17
C ALA A 123 -0.17 -6.45 -8.71
N ALA A 124 -0.47 -5.43 -9.50
CA ALA A 124 -0.22 -4.04 -9.17
C ALA A 124 -1.50 -3.33 -8.71
N SER A 125 -1.35 -2.16 -8.09
CA SER A 125 -2.49 -1.31 -7.75
C SER A 125 -3.29 -0.91 -8.98
N PHE A 126 -4.61 -0.74 -8.81
CA PHE A 126 -5.49 -0.23 -9.87
C PHE A 126 -5.08 1.17 -10.29
N SER A 127 -5.03 1.39 -11.58
CA SER A 127 -4.81 2.68 -12.24
C SER A 127 -5.74 2.78 -13.44
N GLU A 128 -6.49 3.87 -13.51
CA GLU A 128 -7.44 4.14 -14.59
C GLU A 128 -8.46 3.01 -14.82
N GLY A 129 -8.89 2.36 -13.71
CA GLY A 129 -9.90 1.30 -13.70
C GLY A 129 -9.38 -0.11 -13.99
N LEU A 130 -8.12 -0.27 -14.36
CA LEU A 130 -7.50 -1.56 -14.66
C LEU A 130 -6.30 -1.83 -13.75
N ALA A 131 -6.02 -3.09 -13.50
CA ALA A 131 -4.82 -3.53 -12.81
C ALA A 131 -4.05 -4.52 -13.69
N VAL A 132 -2.74 -4.31 -13.80
CA VAL A 132 -1.85 -5.26 -14.42
C VAL A 132 -1.64 -6.46 -13.49
N VAL A 133 -1.75 -7.65 -14.04
CA VAL A 133 -1.54 -8.91 -13.31
C VAL A 133 -0.65 -9.85 -14.12
N GLU A 134 0.08 -10.69 -13.38
CA GLU A 134 0.88 -11.77 -13.96
C GLU A 134 0.32 -13.13 -13.54
N LYS A 135 0.26 -14.04 -14.48
CA LYS A 135 -0.11 -15.43 -14.24
C LYS A 135 0.66 -16.34 -15.19
N SER A 136 1.39 -17.31 -14.64
CA SER A 136 2.20 -18.26 -15.40
C SER A 136 3.16 -17.56 -16.36
N ASP A 137 3.98 -16.63 -15.83
CA ASP A 137 5.00 -15.84 -16.55
C ASP A 137 4.43 -15.00 -17.71
N LYS A 138 3.13 -14.71 -17.70
CA LYS A 138 2.50 -13.83 -18.69
C LYS A 138 1.67 -12.73 -18.01
N TRP A 139 1.76 -11.56 -18.58
CA TRP A 139 1.13 -10.34 -18.11
C TRP A 139 -0.13 -10.01 -18.90
N GLY A 140 -1.15 -9.51 -18.18
CA GLY A 140 -2.43 -9.08 -18.72
C GLY A 140 -3.11 -8.08 -17.78
N PHE A 141 -4.37 -7.80 -18.02
CA PHE A 141 -5.10 -6.78 -17.27
C PHE A 141 -6.49 -7.27 -16.85
N ILE A 142 -6.89 -6.87 -15.65
CA ILE A 142 -8.19 -7.15 -15.07
C ILE A 142 -8.89 -5.86 -14.67
N ASP A 143 -10.22 -5.90 -14.62
CA ASP A 143 -11.03 -4.85 -14.02
C ASP A 143 -11.22 -5.06 -12.50
N LYS A 144 -11.90 -4.11 -11.84
CA LYS A 144 -12.13 -4.13 -10.38
C LYS A 144 -13.01 -5.27 -9.89
N THR A 145 -13.70 -5.96 -10.79
CA THR A 145 -14.50 -7.16 -10.47
C THR A 145 -13.68 -8.44 -10.57
N GLY A 146 -12.44 -8.34 -11.10
CA GLY A 146 -11.57 -9.47 -11.39
C GLY A 146 -11.81 -10.12 -12.74
N CYS A 147 -12.65 -9.51 -13.61
CA CYS A 147 -12.83 -9.95 -14.98
C CYS A 147 -11.57 -9.61 -15.80
N VAL A 148 -11.12 -10.58 -16.60
CA VAL A 148 -9.98 -10.40 -17.51
C VAL A 148 -10.42 -9.50 -18.67
N VAL A 149 -9.82 -8.30 -18.76
CA VAL A 149 -10.04 -7.37 -19.87
C VAL A 149 -9.05 -7.67 -21.01
N ILE A 150 -7.79 -7.87 -20.64
CA ILE A 150 -6.72 -8.25 -21.59
C ILE A 150 -6.06 -9.51 -21.05
N SER A 151 -6.14 -10.61 -21.81
CA SER A 151 -5.61 -11.90 -21.39
C SER A 151 -4.09 -11.84 -21.12
N CYS A 152 -3.60 -12.66 -20.20
CA CYS A 152 -2.18 -12.78 -19.89
C CYS A 152 -1.44 -13.41 -21.10
N LYS A 153 -0.88 -12.57 -21.95
CA LYS A 153 -0.21 -12.94 -23.22
C LYS A 153 1.07 -12.17 -23.49
N TYR A 154 1.36 -11.16 -22.69
CA TYR A 154 2.57 -10.35 -22.82
C TYR A 154 3.71 -10.91 -21.98
N ASP A 155 4.94 -10.68 -22.41
CA ASP A 155 6.14 -11.02 -21.65
C ASP A 155 6.39 -10.03 -20.50
N TYR A 156 5.81 -8.82 -20.61
CA TYR A 156 5.78 -7.78 -19.60
C TYR A 156 4.65 -6.80 -19.91
N ALA A 157 4.08 -6.18 -18.85
CA ALA A 157 3.17 -5.05 -18.99
C ALA A 157 3.33 -4.08 -17.81
N ALA A 158 3.26 -2.78 -18.08
CA ALA A 158 3.16 -1.72 -17.07
C ALA A 158 1.69 -1.33 -16.84
N SER A 159 1.42 -0.62 -15.74
CA SER A 159 0.08 -0.07 -15.47
C SER A 159 -0.31 0.98 -16.51
N PHE A 160 -1.62 1.11 -16.75
CA PHE A 160 -2.15 2.19 -17.59
C PHE A 160 -1.85 3.57 -17.00
N SER A 161 -1.44 4.48 -17.86
CA SER A 161 -1.24 5.91 -17.58
C SER A 161 -1.59 6.69 -18.83
N GLU A 162 -2.44 7.74 -18.69
CA GLU A 162 -2.92 8.57 -19.82
C GLU A 162 -3.53 7.75 -20.96
N GLY A 163 -4.26 6.66 -20.59
CA GLY A 163 -4.99 5.80 -21.52
C GLY A 163 -4.14 4.73 -22.21
N LEU A 164 -2.84 4.67 -21.99
CA LEU A 164 -1.92 3.71 -22.60
C LEU A 164 -1.18 2.87 -21.56
N ALA A 165 -0.82 1.66 -21.93
CA ALA A 165 0.08 0.79 -21.17
C ALA A 165 1.23 0.31 -22.05
N GLU A 166 2.45 0.39 -21.50
CA GLU A 166 3.62 -0.21 -22.14
C GLU A 166 3.59 -1.74 -21.99
N VAL A 167 3.84 -2.44 -23.06
CA VAL A 167 3.89 -3.91 -23.10
C VAL A 167 5.08 -4.42 -23.87
N LYS A 168 5.53 -5.64 -23.52
CA LYS A 168 6.53 -6.38 -24.29
C LYS A 168 5.93 -7.69 -24.80
N LYS A 169 6.11 -8.00 -26.06
CA LYS A 169 5.67 -9.26 -26.68
C LYS A 169 6.69 -9.76 -27.65
N SER A 170 7.14 -11.01 -27.49
CA SER A 170 8.15 -11.65 -28.36
C SER A 170 9.39 -10.77 -28.51
N GLY A 171 9.88 -10.21 -27.40
CA GLY A 171 11.07 -9.36 -27.36
C GLY A 171 10.88 -7.92 -27.85
N LYS A 172 9.72 -7.53 -28.37
CA LYS A 172 9.43 -6.19 -28.90
C LYS A 172 8.58 -5.40 -27.90
N TRP A 173 8.92 -4.13 -27.72
CA TRP A 173 8.17 -3.17 -26.92
C TRP A 173 7.15 -2.42 -27.76
N GLY A 174 6.04 -2.04 -27.15
CA GLY A 174 5.00 -1.23 -27.75
C GLY A 174 4.01 -0.75 -26.72
N PHE A 175 2.98 -0.04 -27.16
CA PHE A 175 1.90 0.48 -26.33
C PHE A 175 0.58 -0.12 -26.79
N ILE A 176 -0.32 -0.29 -25.81
CA ILE A 176 -1.71 -0.71 -26.05
C ILE A 176 -2.64 0.28 -25.37
N ASP A 177 -3.83 0.43 -25.90
CA ASP A 177 -4.96 1.11 -25.27
C ASP A 177 -5.87 0.11 -24.53
N LYS A 178 -6.97 0.58 -23.98
CA LYS A 178 -7.93 -0.24 -23.21
C LYS A 178 -8.96 -0.99 -24.09
N THR A 179 -8.89 -0.87 -25.43
CA THR A 179 -9.87 -1.46 -26.37
C THR A 179 -9.33 -2.72 -27.03
#